data_4a4eb639938621c5c863a3147ee937f7
#
_entry.id   4a4eb639938621c5c863a3147ee937f7
#
_cell.length_a   1.000
_cell.length_b   1.000
_cell.length_c   1.000
_cell.angle_alpha   90.00
_cell.angle_beta   90.00
_cell.angle_gamma   90.00
#
_symmetry.space_group_name_H-M   'P 1'
#
loop_
_entity.id
_entity.type
_entity.pdbx_description
1 polymer ?
#
loop_
_entity_poly.entity_id
_entity_poly.type
_entity_poly.pdbx_seq_one_letter_code
_entity_poly.pdbx_strand_id
1 'polypeptide(L)'
;MFILNLKIEENMKLSKKISALILSIVLIIGSFGTANAGKRLHAAIADWTGGIITCEVAVAILEREMGYKIKQTVFPSGTGLWQAIAAGELDFACESWPSYAEADDVMFNEDLIYDGKVVKSYKGDGTVDLLGTTGIIGTSDYWIPRYAAEKFGIKTWKDLNKHKKEFATIESGNKGRLIACPVAGWNCHDQKRLDLLGIDFQADELGTEAAAVAEAKAAYMRKEPFLLYLWTPHWFFGEFDMVGVGLPEYATCEGDTFTEANNWKDCGTKGWPATGWDKDYTMNYGNPATFASAEHAEAKAFFEKMRLENVDQSTMLVEVDIKKRDVKEVVNEWLDNNPDKWKSWLPN
;
A
#
# COMPACT_ATOMS: atom_id res chain seq x y z
N MET A 1 -11.52 14.44 86.50
CA MET A 1 -11.30 15.46 85.49
C MET A 1 -9.90 15.38 84.80
N PHE A 2 -8.84 15.02 85.51
CA PHE A 2 -7.50 14.93 84.95
C PHE A 2 -7.27 13.75 83.98
N ILE A 3 -7.90 12.60 84.20
CA ILE A 3 -7.69 11.36 83.41
C ILE A 3 -8.42 11.49 82.04
N LEU A 4 -9.48 12.27 81.95
CA LEU A 4 -10.24 12.44 80.73
C LEU A 4 -9.48 13.35 79.69
N ASN A 5 -8.75 14.35 80.19
CA ASN A 5 -7.94 15.24 79.39
C ASN A 5 -6.71 14.56 78.75
N LEU A 6 -6.05 13.64 79.49
CA LEU A 6 -4.94 12.88 78.98
C LEU A 6 -5.33 11.94 77.81
N LYS A 7 -6.49 11.30 77.89
CA LYS A 7 -7.01 10.43 76.84
C LYS A 7 -7.38 11.20 75.58
N ILE A 8 -7.86 12.45 75.72
CA ILE A 8 -8.23 13.31 74.55
C ILE A 8 -6.96 13.80 73.82
N GLU A 9 -5.88 14.14 74.55
CA GLU A 9 -4.61 14.57 73.93
C GLU A 9 -3.87 13.40 73.29
N GLU A 10 -3.89 12.18 73.82
CA GLU A 10 -3.32 11.02 73.14
C GLU A 10 -4.07 10.66 71.86
N ASN A 11 -5.40 10.70 71.88
CA ASN A 11 -6.21 10.44 70.70
C ASN A 11 -6.03 11.53 69.62
N MET A 12 -5.85 12.80 70.00
CA MET A 12 -5.54 13.88 69.03
C MET A 12 -4.14 13.76 68.43
N LYS A 13 -3.14 13.33 69.21
CA LYS A 13 -1.79 13.06 68.70
C LYS A 13 -1.74 11.84 67.76
N LEU A 14 -2.53 10.79 68.05
CA LEU A 14 -2.67 9.61 67.23
C LEU A 14 -3.41 9.93 65.90
N SER A 15 -4.48 10.71 65.94
CA SER A 15 -5.22 11.20 64.80
C SER A 15 -4.34 12.03 63.84
N LYS A 16 -3.53 12.96 64.37
CA LYS A 16 -2.58 13.75 63.55
C LYS A 16 -1.48 12.90 62.93
N LYS A 17 -0.99 11.85 63.59
CA LYS A 17 0.00 10.91 63.03
C LYS A 17 -0.61 10.03 61.93
N ILE A 18 -1.86 9.58 62.11
CA ILE A 18 -2.59 8.81 61.09
C ILE A 18 -2.91 9.68 59.86
N SER A 19 -3.32 10.95 60.05
CA SER A 19 -3.56 11.88 58.97
C SER A 19 -2.28 12.21 58.19
N ALA A 20 -1.13 12.36 58.86
CA ALA A 20 0.16 12.58 58.23
C ALA A 20 0.63 11.34 57.43
N LEU A 21 0.36 10.13 57.96
CA LEU A 21 0.70 8.88 57.26
C LEU A 21 -0.15 8.64 56.04
N ILE A 22 -1.47 8.96 56.07
CA ILE A 22 -2.37 8.87 54.93
C ILE A 22 -2.00 9.90 53.88
N LEU A 23 -1.62 11.13 54.25
CA LEU A 23 -1.18 12.15 53.29
C LEU A 23 0.14 11.77 52.61
N SER A 24 1.05 11.10 53.32
CA SER A 24 2.30 10.59 52.73
C SER A 24 2.08 9.42 51.80
N ILE A 25 1.10 8.55 52.05
CA ILE A 25 0.73 7.42 51.16
C ILE A 25 0.04 7.94 49.90
N VAL A 26 -0.80 8.98 49.98
CA VAL A 26 -1.46 9.61 48.83
C VAL A 26 -0.43 10.32 47.94
N LEU A 27 0.64 10.91 48.51
CA LEU A 27 1.73 11.52 47.74
C LEU A 27 2.66 10.50 47.06
N ILE A 28 2.78 9.28 47.61
CA ILE A 28 3.57 8.21 47.00
C ILE A 28 2.81 7.50 45.88
N ILE A 29 1.44 7.45 45.95
CA ILE A 29 0.61 6.89 44.87
C ILE A 29 0.54 7.83 43.65
N GLY A 30 0.73 9.14 43.87
CA GLY A 30 0.82 10.13 42.78
C GLY A 30 2.14 10.11 41.98
N SER A 31 3.13 9.30 42.42
CA SER A 31 4.44 9.20 41.73
C SER A 31 4.67 7.86 41.05
N PHE A 32 3.67 6.98 40.96
CA PHE A 32 3.71 5.91 40.00
C PHE A 32 3.51 6.60 38.65
N GLY A 33 4.64 6.87 38.00
CA GLY A 33 4.67 7.35 36.65
C GLY A 33 3.65 6.59 35.84
N THR A 34 2.85 7.29 35.08
CA THR A 34 2.12 6.69 33.98
C THR A 34 3.12 5.81 33.26
N ALA A 35 3.03 4.49 33.49
CA ALA A 35 3.68 3.57 32.59
C ALA A 35 3.22 4.04 31.23
N ASN A 36 4.14 4.58 30.44
CA ASN A 36 3.89 5.02 29.09
C ASN A 36 3.46 3.75 28.36
N ALA A 37 2.17 3.47 28.38
CA ALA A 37 1.59 2.44 27.55
C ALA A 37 1.85 2.98 26.13
N GLY A 38 3.00 2.55 25.56
CA GLY A 38 3.49 3.13 24.31
C GLY A 38 2.36 3.24 23.30
N LYS A 39 2.31 4.32 22.58
CA LYS A 39 1.35 4.59 21.51
C LYS A 39 1.19 3.32 20.66
N ARG A 40 -0.03 2.89 20.40
CA ARG A 40 -0.30 1.63 19.70
C ARG A 40 -1.07 1.90 18.43
N LEU A 41 -0.66 1.23 17.36
CA LEU A 41 -1.40 1.23 16.10
C LEU A 41 -1.46 -0.20 15.54
N HIS A 42 -2.45 -0.46 14.70
CA HIS A 42 -2.65 -1.71 14.00
C HIS A 42 -2.54 -1.47 12.48
N ALA A 43 -1.46 -1.94 11.89
CA ALA A 43 -1.17 -1.82 10.46
C ALA A 43 -1.74 -2.99 9.67
N ALA A 44 -2.38 -2.71 8.56
CA ALA A 44 -2.60 -3.68 7.50
C ALA A 44 -1.35 -3.76 6.62
N ILE A 45 -0.85 -4.97 6.43
CA ILE A 45 0.31 -5.24 5.58
C ILE A 45 -0.19 -5.81 4.26
N ALA A 46 0.30 -5.26 3.17
CA ALA A 46 -0.05 -5.65 1.81
C ALA A 46 0.25 -7.13 1.50
N ASP A 47 -0.32 -7.64 0.42
CA ASP A 47 -0.13 -8.98 -0.10
C ASP A 47 0.77 -9.04 -1.36
N TRP A 48 1.55 -7.97 -1.61
CA TRP A 48 2.62 -7.92 -2.59
C TRP A 48 3.91 -7.33 -1.99
N THR A 49 5.06 -7.72 -2.51
CA THR A 49 6.35 -7.41 -1.88
C THR A 49 6.65 -5.92 -1.79
N GLY A 50 6.32 -5.12 -2.82
CA GLY A 50 6.52 -3.66 -2.80
C GLY A 50 5.77 -3.00 -1.66
N GLY A 51 4.48 -3.30 -1.50
CA GLY A 51 3.65 -2.77 -0.43
C GLY A 51 4.09 -3.25 0.96
N ILE A 52 4.56 -4.50 1.08
CA ILE A 52 5.16 -5.01 2.32
C ILE A 52 6.37 -4.16 2.71
N ILE A 53 7.30 -3.91 1.78
CA ILE A 53 8.50 -3.09 2.01
C ILE A 53 8.13 -1.67 2.42
N THR A 54 7.24 -1.02 1.68
CA THR A 54 6.82 0.36 1.98
C THR A 54 6.20 0.47 3.36
N CYS A 55 5.34 -0.48 3.72
CA CYS A 55 4.71 -0.47 5.04
C CYS A 55 5.71 -0.81 6.16
N GLU A 56 6.64 -1.73 5.92
CA GLU A 56 7.67 -2.06 6.91
C GLU A 56 8.62 -0.89 7.16
N VAL A 57 8.94 -0.07 6.14
CA VAL A 57 9.69 1.19 6.32
C VAL A 57 8.94 2.12 7.27
N ALA A 58 7.63 2.32 7.06
CA ALA A 58 6.82 3.16 7.94
C ALA A 58 6.76 2.59 9.36
N VAL A 59 6.49 1.28 9.49
CA VAL A 59 6.42 0.59 10.79
C VAL A 59 7.73 0.69 11.55
N ALA A 60 8.86 0.40 10.89
CA ALA A 60 10.17 0.44 11.54
C ALA A 60 10.53 1.84 12.06
N ILE A 61 10.20 2.91 11.33
CA ILE A 61 10.42 4.28 11.79
C ILE A 61 9.49 4.62 12.97
N LEU A 62 8.20 4.29 12.89
CA LEU A 62 7.25 4.51 13.97
C LEU A 62 7.68 3.79 15.26
N GLU A 63 8.22 2.58 15.16
CA GLU A 63 8.66 1.81 16.31
C GLU A 63 10.01 2.29 16.87
N ARG A 64 11.03 2.47 16.01
CA ARG A 64 12.40 2.79 16.40
C ARG A 64 12.56 4.23 16.88
N GLU A 65 11.90 5.17 16.20
CA GLU A 65 12.18 6.60 16.39
C GLU A 65 11.03 7.32 17.13
N MET A 66 9.80 6.82 17.03
CA MET A 66 8.62 7.51 17.59
C MET A 66 7.97 6.76 18.75
N GLY A 67 8.51 5.59 19.15
CA GLY A 67 8.11 4.83 20.33
C GLY A 67 6.75 4.15 20.22
N TYR A 68 6.26 3.93 19.01
CA TYR A 68 5.04 3.16 18.78
C TYR A 68 5.25 1.67 19.00
N LYS A 69 4.14 0.96 19.21
CA LYS A 69 4.05 -0.51 19.15
C LYS A 69 3.04 -0.85 18.09
N ILE A 70 3.52 -1.39 16.99
CA ILE A 70 2.67 -1.67 15.82
C ILE A 70 2.31 -3.14 15.78
N LYS A 71 1.00 -3.43 15.86
CA LYS A 71 0.48 -4.75 15.51
C LYS A 71 0.37 -4.80 13.98
N GLN A 72 0.94 -5.83 13.37
CA GLN A 72 0.90 -6.03 11.93
C GLN A 72 -0.01 -7.22 11.60
N THR A 73 -0.88 -7.05 10.61
CA THR A 73 -1.72 -8.13 10.07
C THR A 73 -1.68 -8.08 8.56
N VAL A 74 -1.26 -9.17 7.91
CA VAL A 74 -1.40 -9.29 6.47
C VAL A 74 -2.89 -9.32 6.13
N PHE A 75 -3.32 -8.38 5.31
CA PHE A 75 -4.71 -8.24 4.93
C PHE A 75 -4.80 -8.16 3.40
N PRO A 76 -5.62 -9.01 2.76
CA PRO A 76 -5.77 -8.97 1.31
C PRO A 76 -6.25 -7.60 0.84
N SER A 77 -5.61 -7.07 -0.19
CA SER A 77 -6.01 -5.80 -0.80
C SER A 77 -7.40 -5.89 -1.42
N GLY A 78 -8.10 -4.76 -1.46
CA GLY A 78 -9.46 -4.66 -2.01
C GLY A 78 -10.45 -4.03 -1.03
N THR A 79 -11.73 -4.03 -1.40
CA THR A 79 -12.81 -3.34 -0.68
C THR A 79 -12.92 -3.71 0.80
N GLY A 80 -12.63 -4.97 1.16
CA GLY A 80 -12.69 -5.42 2.57
C GLY A 80 -11.66 -4.71 3.46
N LEU A 81 -10.46 -4.42 2.94
CA LEU A 81 -9.44 -3.67 3.65
C LEU A 81 -9.90 -2.24 3.95
N TRP A 82 -10.48 -1.56 2.96
CA TRP A 82 -11.02 -0.22 3.11
C TRP A 82 -12.12 -0.15 4.17
N GLN A 83 -13.03 -1.13 4.18
CA GLN A 83 -14.08 -1.24 5.18
C GLN A 83 -13.53 -1.49 6.59
N ALA A 84 -12.49 -2.31 6.73
CA ALA A 84 -11.85 -2.56 8.03
C ALA A 84 -11.16 -1.31 8.59
N ILE A 85 -10.52 -0.50 7.73
CA ILE A 85 -9.95 0.79 8.11
C ILE A 85 -11.07 1.77 8.52
N ALA A 86 -12.12 1.91 7.71
CA ALA A 86 -13.26 2.78 8.02
C ALA A 86 -13.93 2.41 9.34
N ALA A 87 -14.05 1.12 9.63
CA ALA A 87 -14.63 0.62 10.89
C ALA A 87 -13.70 0.76 12.12
N GLY A 88 -12.40 1.08 11.92
CA GLY A 88 -11.42 1.16 13.00
C GLY A 88 -10.94 -0.20 13.52
N GLU A 89 -11.11 -1.27 12.75
CA GLU A 89 -10.52 -2.58 13.05
C GLU A 89 -9.02 -2.60 12.75
N LEU A 90 -8.60 -1.78 11.81
CA LEU A 90 -7.23 -1.47 11.44
C LEU A 90 -7.05 0.04 11.46
N ASP A 91 -5.88 0.52 11.87
CA ASP A 91 -5.61 1.95 11.98
C ASP A 91 -5.10 2.54 10.68
N PHE A 92 -4.24 1.82 9.96
CA PHE A 92 -3.68 2.30 8.70
C PHE A 92 -3.25 1.16 7.77
N ALA A 93 -3.10 1.54 6.50
CA ALA A 93 -2.46 0.74 5.47
C ALA A 93 -1.55 1.63 4.61
N CYS A 94 -0.62 1.00 3.91
CA CYS A 94 0.34 1.69 3.07
C CYS A 94 0.20 1.24 1.61
N GLU A 95 0.64 2.14 0.72
CA GLU A 95 0.80 1.86 -0.70
C GLU A 95 -0.49 1.42 -1.42
N SER A 96 -1.58 2.18 -1.22
CA SER A 96 -2.71 2.07 -2.13
C SER A 96 -2.34 2.63 -3.51
N TRP A 97 -2.84 1.95 -4.54
CA TRP A 97 -2.64 2.32 -5.95
C TRP A 97 -3.96 2.87 -6.50
N PRO A 98 -4.07 4.18 -6.76
CA PRO A 98 -5.33 4.81 -7.17
C PRO A 98 -5.99 4.22 -8.42
N SER A 99 -5.22 3.67 -9.35
CA SER A 99 -5.76 3.04 -10.56
C SER A 99 -6.58 1.76 -10.31
N TYR A 100 -6.47 1.18 -9.12
CA TYR A 100 -7.12 -0.07 -8.74
C TYR A 100 -8.11 0.08 -7.60
N ALA A 101 -7.96 1.13 -6.80
CA ALA A 101 -8.74 1.33 -5.60
C ALA A 101 -10.04 2.08 -5.92
N GLU A 102 -11.06 1.37 -6.40
CA GLU A 102 -12.39 1.96 -6.64
C GLU A 102 -13.02 2.60 -5.40
N ALA A 103 -12.59 2.15 -4.21
CA ALA A 103 -13.08 2.66 -2.94
C ALA A 103 -12.53 4.05 -2.60
N ASP A 104 -11.37 4.44 -3.10
CA ASP A 104 -10.72 5.70 -2.74
C ASP A 104 -11.51 6.93 -3.16
N ASP A 105 -12.14 6.93 -4.33
CA ASP A 105 -12.99 8.02 -4.80
C ASP A 105 -14.28 8.17 -3.98
N VAL A 106 -14.74 7.10 -3.31
CA VAL A 106 -15.92 7.11 -2.46
C VAL A 106 -15.56 7.53 -1.05
N MET A 107 -14.41 7.10 -0.54
CA MET A 107 -14.05 7.21 0.87
C MET A 107 -13.18 8.42 1.19
N PHE A 108 -12.28 8.85 0.29
CA PHE A 108 -11.48 10.05 0.52
C PHE A 108 -12.26 11.34 0.16
N ASN A 109 -12.00 12.40 0.92
CA ASN A 109 -12.51 13.74 0.64
C ASN A 109 -11.40 14.80 0.78
N GLU A 110 -10.26 14.55 0.14
CA GLU A 110 -9.02 15.33 0.30
C GLU A 110 -8.26 15.39 -1.02
N ASP A 111 -7.31 16.30 -1.10
CA ASP A 111 -6.40 16.39 -2.24
C ASP A 111 -5.14 15.54 -2.00
N LEU A 112 -4.80 14.69 -2.95
CA LEU A 112 -3.52 14.00 -2.98
C LEU A 112 -2.45 14.94 -3.51
N ILE A 113 -1.45 15.23 -2.68
CA ILE A 113 -0.38 16.18 -2.98
C ILE A 113 0.94 15.43 -3.17
N TYR A 114 1.61 15.68 -4.29
CA TYR A 114 2.96 15.21 -4.57
C TYR A 114 3.83 16.39 -5.03
N ASP A 115 4.98 16.58 -4.37
CA ASP A 115 5.91 17.69 -4.63
C ASP A 115 5.22 19.08 -4.64
N GLY A 116 4.31 19.30 -3.69
CA GLY A 116 3.57 20.54 -3.53
C GLY A 116 2.50 20.80 -4.60
N LYS A 117 2.19 19.80 -5.43
CA LYS A 117 1.15 19.88 -6.47
C LYS A 117 0.04 18.91 -6.15
N VAL A 118 -1.19 19.34 -6.38
CA VAL A 118 -2.35 18.43 -6.37
C VAL A 118 -2.26 17.53 -7.60
N VAL A 119 -2.12 16.23 -7.38
CA VAL A 119 -2.07 15.22 -8.45
C VAL A 119 -3.41 14.51 -8.65
N LYS A 120 -4.25 14.46 -7.63
CA LYS A 120 -5.63 13.98 -7.69
C LYS A 120 -6.46 14.66 -6.59
N SER A 121 -7.73 14.96 -6.87
CA SER A 121 -8.69 15.49 -5.89
C SER A 121 -9.80 14.47 -5.67
N TYR A 122 -10.01 14.09 -4.43
CA TYR A 122 -11.09 13.18 -4.04
C TYR A 122 -12.26 13.97 -3.45
N LYS A 123 -13.49 13.54 -3.73
CA LYS A 123 -14.75 14.18 -3.29
C LYS A 123 -15.71 13.14 -2.71
N GLY A 124 -15.16 12.14 -2.03
CA GLY A 124 -15.92 11.12 -1.32
C GLY A 124 -16.47 11.59 0.01
N ASP A 125 -16.80 10.67 0.88
CA ASP A 125 -17.50 10.92 2.14
C ASP A 125 -16.58 11.15 3.36
N GLY A 126 -15.27 10.97 3.21
CA GLY A 126 -14.30 11.16 4.30
C GLY A 126 -14.31 10.03 5.35
N THR A 127 -14.80 8.85 5.02
CA THR A 127 -14.80 7.68 5.94
C THR A 127 -13.42 7.08 6.13
N VAL A 128 -12.46 7.42 5.28
CA VAL A 128 -11.04 7.07 5.41
C VAL A 128 -10.20 8.32 5.16
N ASP A 129 -9.20 8.58 6.01
CA ASP A 129 -8.24 9.68 5.85
C ASP A 129 -7.13 9.30 4.86
N LEU A 130 -6.79 10.23 3.98
CA LEU A 130 -5.58 10.20 3.19
C LEU A 130 -4.40 10.68 4.06
N LEU A 131 -3.44 9.81 4.32
CA LEU A 131 -2.27 10.15 5.15
C LEU A 131 -1.08 10.70 4.35
N GLY A 132 -1.23 10.84 3.03
CA GLY A 132 -0.21 11.35 2.12
C GLY A 132 0.34 10.30 1.16
N THR A 133 1.15 10.73 0.19
CA THR A 133 1.81 9.82 -0.75
C THR A 133 2.92 9.04 -0.07
N THR A 134 3.14 7.80 -0.49
CA THR A 134 4.31 7.02 -0.03
C THR A 134 5.62 7.53 -0.62
N GLY A 135 5.55 8.21 -1.77
CA GLY A 135 6.69 8.61 -2.61
C GLY A 135 6.90 7.69 -3.81
N ILE A 136 6.38 6.46 -3.77
CA ILE A 136 6.44 5.52 -4.89
C ILE A 136 5.49 5.98 -5.99
N ILE A 137 6.03 6.03 -7.20
CA ILE A 137 5.26 6.34 -8.41
C ILE A 137 5.26 5.10 -9.29
N GLY A 138 4.08 4.55 -9.52
CA GLY A 138 3.90 3.31 -10.26
C GLY A 138 3.29 3.51 -11.63
N THR A 139 3.50 2.51 -12.48
CA THR A 139 2.78 2.34 -13.74
C THR A 139 2.57 0.85 -13.99
N SER A 140 1.46 0.49 -14.60
CA SER A 140 1.14 -0.90 -14.96
C SER A 140 0.96 -1.01 -16.47
N ASP A 141 1.29 -2.16 -17.01
CA ASP A 141 1.13 -2.45 -18.45
C ASP A 141 1.08 -3.96 -18.68
N TYR A 142 0.85 -4.35 -19.92
CA TYR A 142 1.12 -5.70 -20.41
C TYR A 142 2.50 -5.76 -21.06
N TRP A 143 3.25 -6.77 -20.70
CA TRP A 143 4.64 -6.92 -21.06
C TRP A 143 4.89 -8.24 -21.80
N ILE A 144 5.78 -8.22 -22.78
CA ILE A 144 6.28 -9.43 -23.45
C ILE A 144 7.80 -9.45 -23.41
N PRO A 145 8.44 -10.64 -23.43
CA PRO A 145 9.88 -10.73 -23.58
C PRO A 145 10.35 -10.05 -24.88
N ARG A 146 11.45 -9.29 -24.81
CA ARG A 146 12.02 -8.64 -26.01
C ARG A 146 12.28 -9.62 -27.15
N TYR A 147 12.81 -10.80 -26.85
CA TYR A 147 13.04 -11.82 -27.88
C TYR A 147 11.76 -12.27 -28.58
N ALA A 148 10.63 -12.28 -27.91
CA ALA A 148 9.34 -12.59 -28.52
C ALA A 148 8.82 -11.42 -29.36
N ALA A 149 8.96 -10.18 -28.87
CA ALA A 149 8.62 -8.98 -29.61
C ALA A 149 9.39 -8.93 -30.95
N GLU A 150 10.69 -9.15 -30.91
CA GLU A 150 11.56 -9.15 -32.10
C GLU A 150 11.24 -10.30 -33.05
N LYS A 151 11.10 -11.53 -32.52
CA LYS A 151 10.80 -12.73 -33.33
C LYS A 151 9.50 -12.60 -34.12
N PHE A 152 8.47 -12.04 -33.50
CA PHE A 152 7.13 -11.95 -34.09
C PHE A 152 6.83 -10.55 -34.68
N GLY A 153 7.73 -9.58 -34.53
CA GLY A 153 7.53 -8.22 -34.99
C GLY A 153 6.41 -7.48 -34.26
N ILE A 154 6.17 -7.82 -32.98
CA ILE A 154 5.15 -7.17 -32.14
C ILE A 154 5.70 -5.83 -31.69
N LYS A 155 5.03 -4.75 -32.11
CA LYS A 155 5.38 -3.37 -31.76
C LYS A 155 4.37 -2.74 -30.85
N THR A 156 3.11 -3.14 -30.99
CA THR A 156 1.99 -2.63 -30.20
C THR A 156 1.01 -3.76 -29.87
N TRP A 157 0.11 -3.51 -28.92
CA TRP A 157 -0.97 -4.41 -28.57
C TRP A 157 -1.81 -4.90 -29.78
N LYS A 158 -1.91 -4.09 -30.86
CA LYS A 158 -2.64 -4.44 -32.09
C LYS A 158 -2.03 -5.61 -32.85
N ASP A 159 -0.76 -5.89 -32.64
CA ASP A 159 -0.05 -6.99 -33.30
C ASP A 159 -0.28 -8.33 -32.60
N LEU A 160 -0.74 -8.33 -31.33
CA LEU A 160 -0.90 -9.54 -30.50
C LEU A 160 -1.82 -10.58 -31.15
N ASN A 161 -2.95 -10.16 -31.72
CA ASN A 161 -3.92 -11.08 -32.32
C ASN A 161 -3.36 -11.88 -33.50
N LYS A 162 -2.40 -11.34 -34.25
CA LYS A 162 -1.74 -12.05 -35.37
C LYS A 162 -0.95 -13.25 -34.89
N HIS A 163 -0.50 -13.21 -33.64
CA HIS A 163 0.40 -14.19 -33.03
C HIS A 163 -0.22 -14.90 -31.81
N LYS A 164 -1.53 -14.78 -31.60
CA LYS A 164 -2.18 -15.31 -30.39
C LYS A 164 -1.95 -16.81 -30.16
N LYS A 165 -1.77 -17.59 -31.24
CA LYS A 165 -1.52 -19.04 -31.16
C LYS A 165 -0.17 -19.36 -30.52
N GLU A 166 0.82 -18.52 -30.71
CA GLU A 166 2.16 -18.67 -30.14
C GLU A 166 2.15 -18.37 -28.62
N PHE A 167 1.16 -17.63 -28.16
CA PHE A 167 0.91 -17.30 -26.75
C PHE A 167 -0.18 -18.18 -26.11
N ALA A 168 -0.74 -19.13 -26.85
CA ALA A 168 -1.81 -20.00 -26.37
C ALA A 168 -1.27 -21.12 -25.48
N THR A 169 -2.09 -21.51 -24.51
CA THR A 169 -1.89 -22.73 -23.69
C THR A 169 -3.06 -23.69 -23.91
N ILE A 170 -2.99 -24.88 -23.29
CA ILE A 170 -4.09 -25.84 -23.35
C ILE A 170 -5.36 -25.21 -22.78
N GLU A 171 -5.23 -24.46 -21.69
CA GLU A 171 -6.33 -23.84 -20.95
C GLU A 171 -6.95 -22.68 -21.75
N SER A 172 -6.16 -21.89 -22.43
CA SER A 172 -6.66 -20.76 -23.25
C SER A 172 -7.23 -21.19 -24.60
N GLY A 173 -6.96 -22.43 -25.02
CA GLY A 173 -7.51 -23.03 -26.25
C GLY A 173 -7.06 -22.28 -27.52
N ASN A 174 -8.00 -21.64 -28.20
CA ASN A 174 -7.72 -20.89 -29.44
C ASN A 174 -7.34 -19.41 -29.21
N LYS A 175 -7.37 -18.94 -27.95
CA LYS A 175 -6.97 -17.59 -27.57
C LYS A 175 -5.52 -17.56 -27.13
N GLY A 176 -4.86 -16.42 -27.22
CA GLY A 176 -3.62 -16.20 -26.49
C GLY A 176 -3.87 -16.21 -24.99
N ARG A 177 -2.85 -16.36 -24.19
CA ARG A 177 -2.95 -16.29 -22.73
C ARG A 177 -2.24 -15.04 -22.20
N LEU A 178 -2.91 -14.34 -21.32
CA LEU A 178 -2.31 -13.33 -20.44
C LEU A 178 -2.11 -13.95 -19.06
N ILE A 179 -0.86 -13.98 -18.58
CA ILE A 179 -0.60 -14.12 -17.14
C ILE A 179 -1.06 -12.82 -16.53
N ALA A 180 -2.28 -12.82 -15.98
CA ALA A 180 -3.01 -11.63 -15.60
C ALA A 180 -2.59 -11.10 -14.23
N CYS A 181 -3.17 -9.99 -13.85
CA CYS A 181 -3.13 -9.48 -12.49
C CYS A 181 -3.48 -10.61 -11.52
N PRO A 182 -2.59 -10.90 -10.57
CA PRO A 182 -2.62 -12.22 -9.93
C PRO A 182 -3.77 -12.44 -8.96
N VAL A 183 -4.37 -11.36 -8.45
CA VAL A 183 -5.39 -11.43 -7.40
C VAL A 183 -6.64 -10.68 -7.84
N ALA A 184 -7.77 -11.39 -7.93
CA ALA A 184 -9.05 -10.81 -8.32
C ALA A 184 -9.46 -9.60 -7.46
N GLY A 185 -9.11 -9.63 -6.16
CA GLY A 185 -9.38 -8.53 -5.22
C GLY A 185 -8.65 -7.21 -5.53
N TRP A 186 -7.64 -7.25 -6.40
CA TRP A 186 -6.93 -6.03 -6.84
C TRP A 186 -7.69 -5.24 -7.92
N ASN A 187 -8.80 -5.76 -8.45
CA ASN A 187 -9.67 -5.08 -9.42
C ASN A 187 -8.97 -4.62 -10.70
N CYS A 188 -8.02 -5.39 -11.22
CA CYS A 188 -7.31 -5.06 -12.47
C CYS A 188 -8.20 -5.16 -13.72
N HIS A 189 -9.24 -5.98 -13.66
CA HIS A 189 -10.22 -6.20 -14.73
C HIS A 189 -9.63 -6.54 -16.10
N ASP A 190 -8.55 -7.33 -16.11
CA ASP A 190 -7.78 -7.64 -17.32
C ASP A 190 -8.63 -8.22 -18.45
N GLN A 191 -9.50 -9.20 -18.15
CA GLN A 191 -10.35 -9.78 -19.20
C GLN A 191 -11.25 -8.72 -19.85
N LYS A 192 -11.83 -7.81 -19.06
CA LYS A 192 -12.66 -6.72 -19.59
C LYS A 192 -11.83 -5.77 -20.46
N ARG A 193 -10.59 -5.47 -20.08
CA ARG A 193 -9.66 -4.64 -20.85
C ARG A 193 -9.29 -5.30 -22.18
N LEU A 194 -8.95 -6.59 -22.15
CA LEU A 194 -8.67 -7.36 -23.35
C LEU A 194 -9.87 -7.35 -24.32
N ASP A 195 -11.08 -7.60 -23.80
CA ASP A 195 -12.30 -7.63 -24.60
C ASP A 195 -12.62 -6.26 -25.22
N LEU A 196 -12.48 -5.17 -24.49
CA LEU A 196 -12.71 -3.80 -24.98
C LEU A 196 -11.71 -3.38 -26.05
N LEU A 197 -10.44 -3.79 -25.90
CA LEU A 197 -9.39 -3.55 -26.90
C LEU A 197 -9.48 -4.52 -28.10
N GLY A 198 -10.33 -5.53 -28.03
CA GLY A 198 -10.42 -6.57 -29.05
C GLY A 198 -9.16 -7.45 -29.11
N ILE A 199 -8.46 -7.62 -28.00
CA ILE A 199 -7.32 -8.54 -27.86
C ILE A 199 -7.86 -9.93 -27.56
N ASP A 200 -7.70 -10.86 -28.48
CA ASP A 200 -8.24 -12.24 -28.39
C ASP A 200 -7.37 -13.13 -27.50
N PHE A 201 -7.25 -12.71 -26.26
CA PHE A 201 -6.51 -13.40 -25.19
C PHE A 201 -7.44 -13.70 -24.03
N GLN A 202 -7.09 -14.71 -23.26
CA GLN A 202 -7.72 -15.07 -21.99
C GLN A 202 -6.83 -14.60 -20.84
N ALA A 203 -7.40 -13.87 -19.91
CA ALA A 203 -6.75 -13.51 -18.65
C ALA A 203 -6.78 -14.71 -17.70
N ASP A 204 -5.63 -15.03 -17.11
CA ASP A 204 -5.47 -16.16 -16.19
C ASP A 204 -4.83 -15.65 -14.89
N GLU A 205 -5.64 -15.60 -13.83
CA GLU A 205 -5.29 -15.13 -12.50
C GLU A 205 -4.70 -16.28 -11.67
N LEU A 206 -3.46 -16.16 -11.24
CA LEU A 206 -2.74 -17.25 -10.54
C LEU A 206 -2.85 -17.18 -9.02
N GLY A 207 -3.60 -16.24 -8.48
CA GLY A 207 -3.92 -16.10 -7.06
C GLY A 207 -2.87 -15.40 -6.22
N THR A 208 -1.61 -15.27 -6.68
CA THR A 208 -0.56 -14.51 -5.98
C THR A 208 0.46 -13.92 -6.97
N GLU A 209 1.08 -12.78 -6.61
CA GLU A 209 2.21 -12.22 -7.35
C GLU A 209 3.32 -13.26 -7.56
N ALA A 210 3.69 -13.97 -6.50
CA ALA A 210 4.77 -14.97 -6.56
C ALA A 210 4.47 -16.07 -7.57
N ALA A 211 3.23 -16.54 -7.72
CA ALA A 211 2.85 -17.55 -8.70
C ALA A 211 2.94 -17.00 -10.13
N ALA A 212 2.40 -15.80 -10.38
CA ALA A 212 2.47 -15.16 -11.70
C ALA A 212 3.90 -14.93 -12.17
N VAL A 213 4.72 -14.39 -11.28
CA VAL A 213 6.14 -14.12 -11.57
C VAL A 213 6.95 -15.41 -11.75
N ALA A 214 6.70 -16.46 -10.95
CA ALA A 214 7.37 -17.75 -11.10
C ALA A 214 7.06 -18.40 -12.46
N GLU A 215 5.81 -18.32 -12.91
CA GLU A 215 5.42 -18.83 -14.22
C GLU A 215 6.04 -18.03 -15.37
N ALA A 216 6.01 -16.71 -15.31
CA ALA A 216 6.65 -15.83 -16.28
C ALA A 216 8.16 -16.09 -16.36
N LYS A 217 8.83 -16.25 -15.21
CA LYS A 217 10.26 -16.64 -15.13
C LYS A 217 10.52 -17.98 -15.78
N ALA A 218 9.70 -18.99 -15.50
CA ALA A 218 9.84 -20.31 -16.09
C ALA A 218 9.68 -20.27 -17.61
N ALA A 219 8.68 -19.55 -18.14
CA ALA A 219 8.49 -19.35 -19.58
C ALA A 219 9.67 -18.59 -20.21
N TYR A 220 10.19 -17.54 -19.55
CA TYR A 220 11.35 -16.79 -20.03
C TYR A 220 12.59 -17.66 -20.16
N MET A 221 12.87 -18.51 -19.16
CA MET A 221 14.02 -19.42 -19.18
C MET A 221 13.91 -20.47 -20.30
N ARG A 222 12.69 -20.89 -20.67
CA ARG A 222 12.47 -21.79 -21.81
C ARG A 222 12.42 -21.07 -23.16
N LYS A 223 12.54 -19.74 -23.18
CA LYS A 223 12.39 -18.89 -24.37
C LYS A 223 11.01 -19.03 -25.02
N GLU A 224 9.99 -19.32 -24.24
CA GLU A 224 8.59 -19.34 -24.67
C GLU A 224 8.03 -17.92 -24.67
N PRO A 225 7.19 -17.55 -25.67
CA PRO A 225 6.51 -16.28 -25.62
C PRO A 225 5.41 -16.28 -24.56
N PHE A 226 5.26 -15.19 -23.84
CA PHE A 226 4.17 -14.98 -22.90
C PHE A 226 3.77 -13.49 -22.87
N LEU A 227 2.54 -13.22 -22.51
CA LEU A 227 2.03 -11.88 -22.17
C LEU A 227 1.82 -11.84 -20.65
N LEU A 228 2.35 -10.82 -20.00
CA LEU A 228 2.35 -10.69 -18.53
C LEU A 228 1.80 -9.32 -18.14
N TYR A 229 0.84 -9.27 -17.23
CA TYR A 229 0.55 -8.07 -16.45
C TYR A 229 1.65 -7.86 -15.41
N LEU A 230 2.21 -6.67 -15.36
CA LEU A 230 3.18 -6.30 -14.32
C LEU A 230 3.24 -4.77 -14.18
N TRP A 231 3.71 -4.33 -13.03
CA TRP A 231 3.86 -2.91 -12.68
C TRP A 231 5.32 -2.54 -12.39
N THR A 232 5.60 -1.25 -12.36
CA THR A 232 6.88 -0.68 -11.93
C THR A 232 6.66 0.22 -10.73
N PRO A 233 7.58 0.25 -9.74
CA PRO A 233 8.82 -0.51 -9.66
C PRO A 233 8.60 -2.00 -9.37
N HIS A 234 9.36 -2.86 -10.06
CA HIS A 234 9.36 -4.30 -9.82
C HIS A 234 10.72 -4.90 -10.19
N TRP A 235 11.23 -5.81 -9.38
CA TRP A 235 12.56 -6.45 -9.56
C TRP A 235 12.69 -7.24 -10.88
N PHE A 236 11.57 -7.73 -11.41
CA PHE A 236 11.54 -8.57 -12.62
C PHE A 236 12.21 -7.88 -13.82
N PHE A 237 12.05 -6.57 -13.95
CA PHE A 237 12.65 -5.79 -15.04
C PHE A 237 14.18 -5.62 -14.92
N GLY A 238 14.75 -5.85 -13.73
CA GLY A 238 16.19 -5.88 -13.54
C GLY A 238 16.84 -7.20 -13.99
N GLU A 239 16.07 -8.28 -14.00
CA GLU A 239 16.55 -9.64 -14.34
C GLU A 239 16.17 -10.06 -15.77
N PHE A 240 15.04 -9.56 -16.29
CA PHE A 240 14.46 -10.02 -17.56
C PHE A 240 14.20 -8.85 -18.51
N ASP A 241 14.67 -8.98 -19.73
CA ASP A 241 14.49 -7.95 -20.75
C ASP A 241 13.09 -8.03 -21.36
N MET A 242 12.21 -7.15 -20.88
CA MET A 242 10.81 -7.07 -21.26
C MET A 242 10.52 -5.78 -22.03
N VAL A 243 9.49 -5.80 -22.84
CA VAL A 243 8.95 -4.60 -23.49
C VAL A 243 7.45 -4.52 -23.28
N GLY A 244 6.95 -3.32 -23.02
CA GLY A 244 5.52 -3.06 -22.96
C GLY A 244 4.87 -3.19 -24.35
N VAL A 245 3.64 -3.65 -24.38
CA VAL A 245 2.91 -3.78 -25.66
C VAL A 245 2.31 -2.46 -26.16
N GLY A 246 2.58 -1.35 -25.45
CA GLY A 246 2.13 -0.02 -25.86
C GLY A 246 0.61 0.06 -25.94
N LEU A 247 -0.06 -0.18 -24.82
CA LEU A 247 -1.51 0.05 -24.70
C LEU A 247 -1.85 1.51 -25.03
N PRO A 248 -3.11 1.83 -25.40
CA PRO A 248 -3.53 3.21 -25.59
C PRO A 248 -3.26 4.05 -24.33
N GLU A 249 -2.98 5.33 -24.50
CA GLU A 249 -2.83 6.24 -23.39
C GLU A 249 -4.07 6.21 -22.47
N TYR A 250 -3.85 6.37 -21.18
CA TYR A 250 -4.93 6.43 -20.22
C TYR A 250 -5.87 7.58 -20.53
N ALA A 251 -7.17 7.31 -20.44
CA ALA A 251 -8.21 8.32 -20.56
C ALA A 251 -9.34 7.98 -19.60
N THR A 252 -9.96 9.00 -19.03
CA THR A 252 -11.13 8.89 -18.16
C THR A 252 -12.42 9.12 -18.93
N CYS A 253 -13.55 8.75 -18.32
CA CYS A 253 -14.87 9.10 -18.82
C CYS A 253 -15.41 10.41 -18.27
N GLU A 254 -14.57 11.27 -17.71
CA GLU A 254 -15.03 12.55 -17.16
C GLU A 254 -15.57 13.46 -18.26
N GLY A 255 -16.80 13.91 -18.05
CA GLY A 255 -17.54 14.75 -19.00
C GLY A 255 -17.90 14.02 -20.29
N ASP A 256 -18.30 14.78 -21.29
CA ASP A 256 -18.67 14.29 -22.65
C ASP A 256 -17.44 13.90 -23.51
N THR A 257 -16.29 13.67 -22.89
CA THR A 257 -15.04 13.40 -23.61
C THR A 257 -14.79 11.93 -23.89
N PHE A 258 -15.85 11.14 -23.92
CA PHE A 258 -15.79 9.82 -24.46
C PHE A 258 -15.40 9.86 -25.93
N THR A 259 -14.20 9.44 -26.26
CA THR A 259 -13.75 9.36 -27.65
C THR A 259 -13.92 7.95 -28.19
N GLU A 260 -14.23 7.80 -29.47
CA GLU A 260 -14.25 6.50 -30.16
C GLU A 260 -12.91 5.75 -29.99
N ALA A 261 -11.81 6.48 -29.81
CA ALA A 261 -10.50 5.92 -29.56
C ALA A 261 -10.45 5.10 -28.26
N ASN A 262 -11.23 5.48 -27.25
CA ASN A 262 -11.25 4.81 -25.96
C ASN A 262 -12.25 3.65 -25.91
N ASN A 263 -13.16 3.57 -26.85
CA ASN A 263 -14.21 2.55 -26.96
C ASN A 263 -14.90 2.18 -25.63
N TRP A 264 -15.09 3.18 -24.79
CA TRP A 264 -15.75 3.01 -23.49
C TRP A 264 -17.22 2.76 -23.68
N LYS A 265 -17.67 1.58 -23.39
CA LYS A 265 -19.08 1.26 -23.46
C LYS A 265 -19.83 1.48 -22.15
N ASP A 266 -19.11 1.65 -21.05
CA ASP A 266 -19.65 1.71 -19.69
C ASP A 266 -19.13 2.92 -18.88
N CYS A 267 -19.13 4.10 -19.47
CA CYS A 267 -18.69 5.31 -18.77
C CYS A 267 -19.53 5.70 -17.55
N GLY A 268 -20.68 5.09 -17.34
CA GLY A 268 -21.55 5.38 -16.18
C GLY A 268 -21.22 4.58 -14.91
N THR A 269 -20.41 3.56 -15.03
CA THR A 269 -19.74 2.95 -13.89
C THR A 269 -18.32 3.44 -13.98
N LYS A 270 -17.53 3.62 -12.98
CA LYS A 270 -16.08 3.80 -13.12
C LYS A 270 -15.50 2.67 -13.98
N GLY A 271 -16.11 2.54 -15.14
CA GLY A 271 -15.90 1.54 -16.10
C GLY A 271 -14.45 1.66 -16.53
N TRP A 272 -13.93 0.63 -17.05
CA TRP A 272 -12.55 0.50 -17.40
C TRP A 272 -12.38 0.89 -18.85
N PRO A 273 -11.58 1.89 -19.17
CA PRO A 273 -11.39 2.27 -20.54
C PRO A 273 -10.70 1.18 -21.34
N ALA A 274 -10.92 1.19 -22.65
CA ALA A 274 -10.06 0.50 -23.60
C ALA A 274 -8.70 1.21 -23.70
N THR A 275 -8.01 1.40 -22.57
CA THR A 275 -6.75 2.15 -22.42
C THR A 275 -5.79 1.39 -21.51
N GLY A 276 -4.55 1.85 -21.43
CA GLY A 276 -3.62 1.49 -20.38
C GLY A 276 -4.05 2.03 -19.02
N TRP A 277 -3.19 1.85 -18.03
CA TRP A 277 -3.39 2.42 -16.68
C TRP A 277 -2.85 3.85 -16.61
N ASP A 278 -3.39 4.64 -15.70
CA ASP A 278 -2.80 5.92 -15.32
C ASP A 278 -1.50 5.71 -14.54
N LYS A 279 -0.78 6.79 -14.34
CA LYS A 279 0.37 6.84 -13.46
C LYS A 279 -0.12 6.92 -12.02
N ASP A 280 0.24 5.96 -11.20
CA ASP A 280 -0.13 5.90 -9.80
C ASP A 280 0.86 6.67 -8.92
N TYR A 281 0.37 7.66 -8.18
CA TYR A 281 1.03 8.21 -7.01
C TYR A 281 0.51 7.44 -5.81
N THR A 282 1.25 6.43 -5.37
CA THR A 282 0.77 5.56 -4.29
C THR A 282 0.66 6.30 -2.97
N MET A 283 -0.24 5.87 -2.10
CA MET A 283 -0.60 6.62 -0.90
C MET A 283 -0.77 5.75 0.34
N ASN A 284 -0.56 6.38 1.50
CA ASN A 284 -0.90 5.86 2.80
C ASN A 284 -2.30 6.34 3.20
N TYR A 285 -3.05 5.54 3.91
CA TYR A 285 -4.39 5.87 4.35
C TYR A 285 -4.72 5.25 5.71
N GLY A 286 -5.67 5.84 6.41
CA GLY A 286 -5.96 5.41 7.77
C GLY A 286 -7.34 5.78 8.29
N ASN A 287 -7.63 5.31 9.50
CA ASN A 287 -8.88 5.58 10.18
C ASN A 287 -8.92 7.04 10.69
N PRO A 288 -9.94 7.84 10.33
CA PRO A 288 -10.01 9.24 10.70
C PRO A 288 -10.03 9.48 12.22
N ALA A 289 -10.72 8.64 12.99
CA ALA A 289 -10.80 8.80 14.44
C ALA A 289 -9.43 8.56 15.11
N THR A 290 -8.65 7.61 14.61
CA THR A 290 -7.28 7.34 15.07
C THR A 290 -6.40 8.56 14.81
N PHE A 291 -6.35 9.06 13.58
CA PHE A 291 -5.42 10.12 13.19
C PHE A 291 -5.89 11.54 13.50
N ALA A 292 -7.15 11.74 13.89
CA ALA A 292 -7.62 12.99 14.48
C ALA A 292 -7.23 13.13 15.97
N SER A 293 -6.81 12.04 16.62
CA SER A 293 -6.45 12.08 18.04
C SER A 293 -5.12 12.79 18.28
N ALA A 294 -4.99 13.54 19.36
CA ALA A 294 -3.75 14.17 19.77
C ALA A 294 -2.61 13.16 20.03
N GLU A 295 -2.97 11.91 20.39
CA GLU A 295 -2.02 10.82 20.64
C GLU A 295 -1.27 10.44 19.35
N HIS A 296 -1.92 10.49 18.20
CA HIS A 296 -1.37 10.04 16.92
C HIS A 296 -1.06 11.20 15.94
N ALA A 297 -1.14 12.46 16.39
CA ALA A 297 -0.83 13.62 15.55
C ALA A 297 0.59 13.57 14.94
N GLU A 298 1.56 13.07 15.71
CA GLU A 298 2.95 12.91 15.21
C GLU A 298 3.04 11.82 14.13
N ALA A 299 2.30 10.71 14.28
CA ALA A 299 2.27 9.68 13.24
C ALA A 299 1.62 10.19 11.95
N LYS A 300 0.53 10.97 12.04
CA LYS A 300 -0.06 11.64 10.87
C LYS A 300 0.96 12.55 10.19
N ALA A 301 1.64 13.41 10.93
CA ALA A 301 2.66 14.32 10.41
C ALA A 301 3.86 13.58 9.79
N PHE A 302 4.20 12.41 10.30
CA PHE A 302 5.21 11.53 9.70
C PHE A 302 4.74 11.00 8.33
N PHE A 303 3.52 10.42 8.25
CA PHE A 303 2.99 9.91 7.00
C PHE A 303 2.87 11.00 5.92
N GLU A 304 2.45 12.20 6.28
CA GLU A 304 2.38 13.36 5.37
C GLU A 304 3.74 13.74 4.76
N LYS A 305 4.84 13.46 5.48
CA LYS A 305 6.22 13.75 5.03
C LYS A 305 6.92 12.56 4.40
N MET A 306 6.44 11.34 4.60
CA MET A 306 7.07 10.13 4.09
C MET A 306 7.22 10.19 2.56
N ARG A 307 8.42 9.91 2.05
CA ARG A 307 8.74 9.92 0.61
C ARG A 307 9.81 8.89 0.30
N LEU A 308 9.38 7.64 0.12
CA LEU A 308 10.27 6.58 -0.36
C LEU A 308 10.43 6.72 -1.88
N GLU A 309 11.64 6.62 -2.38
CA GLU A 309 11.88 6.71 -3.82
C GLU A 309 11.77 5.34 -4.52
N ASN A 310 11.36 5.32 -5.79
CA ASN A 310 11.28 4.08 -6.58
C ASN A 310 12.59 3.28 -6.58
N VAL A 311 13.74 3.97 -6.62
CA VAL A 311 15.06 3.31 -6.60
C VAL A 311 15.32 2.61 -5.27
N ASP A 312 14.87 3.20 -4.17
CA ASP A 312 15.04 2.59 -2.84
C ASP A 312 14.19 1.32 -2.72
N GLN A 313 12.91 1.39 -3.10
CA GLN A 313 12.04 0.23 -3.12
C GLN A 313 12.57 -0.87 -4.06
N SER A 314 12.99 -0.50 -5.29
CA SER A 314 13.54 -1.46 -6.25
C SER A 314 14.78 -2.17 -5.71
N THR A 315 15.65 -1.46 -5.00
CA THR A 315 16.84 -2.05 -4.37
C THR A 315 16.45 -3.06 -3.30
N MET A 316 15.50 -2.70 -2.43
CA MET A 316 15.01 -3.61 -1.39
C MET A 316 14.25 -4.81 -1.98
N LEU A 317 13.49 -4.62 -3.07
CA LEU A 317 12.84 -5.73 -3.80
C LEU A 317 13.84 -6.78 -4.28
N VAL A 318 15.01 -6.38 -4.79
CA VAL A 318 16.06 -7.31 -5.18
C VAL A 318 16.57 -8.12 -3.99
N GLU A 319 16.78 -7.47 -2.84
CA GLU A 319 17.25 -8.17 -1.64
C GLU A 319 16.20 -9.18 -1.12
N VAL A 320 14.92 -8.80 -1.12
CA VAL A 320 13.83 -9.65 -0.60
C VAL A 320 13.47 -10.75 -1.60
N ASP A 321 13.17 -10.40 -2.86
CA ASP A 321 12.59 -11.35 -3.83
C ASP A 321 13.62 -12.20 -4.56
N ILE A 322 14.82 -11.67 -4.81
CA ILE A 322 15.86 -12.42 -5.50
C ILE A 322 16.78 -13.08 -4.51
N LYS A 323 17.32 -12.35 -3.54
CA LYS A 323 18.27 -12.88 -2.57
C LYS A 323 17.59 -13.58 -1.38
N LYS A 324 16.25 -13.53 -1.29
CA LYS A 324 15.43 -14.21 -0.28
C LYS A 324 15.77 -13.81 1.16
N ARG A 325 16.15 -12.56 1.34
CA ARG A 325 16.41 -12.00 2.66
C ARG A 325 15.11 -11.65 3.37
N ASP A 326 15.14 -11.63 4.69
CA ASP A 326 14.01 -11.18 5.51
C ASP A 326 13.75 -9.69 5.27
N VAL A 327 12.47 -9.32 5.10
CA VAL A 327 12.09 -7.94 4.77
C VAL A 327 12.46 -6.96 5.89
N LYS A 328 12.33 -7.36 7.15
CA LYS A 328 12.67 -6.49 8.30
C LYS A 328 14.16 -6.26 8.40
N GLU A 329 14.98 -7.27 8.12
CA GLU A 329 16.43 -7.11 8.03
C GLU A 329 16.82 -6.13 6.92
N VAL A 330 16.25 -6.29 5.74
CA VAL A 330 16.53 -5.42 4.57
C VAL A 330 16.12 -3.99 4.85
N VAL A 331 14.93 -3.77 5.39
CA VAL A 331 14.42 -2.43 5.72
C VAL A 331 15.28 -1.78 6.82
N ASN A 332 15.62 -2.50 7.88
CA ASN A 332 16.48 -1.95 8.95
C ASN A 332 17.86 -1.58 8.43
N GLU A 333 18.47 -2.40 7.57
CA GLU A 333 19.74 -2.10 6.93
C GLU A 333 19.63 -0.85 6.04
N TRP A 334 18.52 -0.71 5.28
CA TRP A 334 18.29 0.47 4.46
C TRP A 334 18.17 1.74 5.34
N LEU A 335 17.43 1.68 6.45
CA LEU A 335 17.29 2.79 7.40
C LEU A 335 18.63 3.20 8.00
N ASP A 336 19.46 2.22 8.39
CA ASP A 336 20.77 2.48 8.98
C ASP A 336 21.74 3.14 7.98
N ASN A 337 21.62 2.80 6.69
CA ASN A 337 22.47 3.33 5.63
C ASN A 337 21.97 4.64 5.00
N ASN A 338 20.70 5.03 5.24
CA ASN A 338 20.09 6.22 4.61
C ASN A 338 19.44 7.18 5.62
N PRO A 339 20.10 7.52 6.76
CA PRO A 339 19.50 8.36 7.78
C PRO A 339 19.12 9.77 7.27
N ASP A 340 19.83 10.30 6.30
CA ASP A 340 19.58 11.65 5.75
C ASP A 340 18.27 11.69 4.92
N LYS A 341 17.83 10.56 4.38
CA LYS A 341 16.56 10.46 3.66
C LYS A 341 15.38 10.50 4.63
N TRP A 342 15.29 9.51 5.50
CA TRP A 342 14.09 9.29 6.31
C TRP A 342 13.98 10.19 7.56
N LYS A 343 15.10 10.70 8.10
CA LYS A 343 15.03 11.63 9.26
C LYS A 343 14.28 12.92 8.94
N SER A 344 14.27 13.33 7.69
CA SER A 344 13.49 14.48 7.23
C SER A 344 11.97 14.27 7.31
N TRP A 345 11.52 13.02 7.39
CA TRP A 345 10.11 12.68 7.51
C TRP A 345 9.58 12.76 8.95
N LEU A 346 10.49 12.76 9.94
CA LEU A 346 10.08 12.88 11.33
C LEU A 346 9.41 14.24 11.59
N PRO A 347 8.40 14.30 12.46
CA PRO A 347 7.87 15.57 12.93
C PRO A 347 8.93 16.33 13.72
N ASN A 348 8.87 17.67 13.67
CA ASN A 348 9.82 18.55 14.38
C ASN A 348 9.57 18.49 15.88
#